data_a476db632f62916bcd0c2e11d41b8bb3
#
_entry.id   a476db632f62916bcd0c2e11d41b8bb3
#
_cell.length_a   1.000
_cell.length_b   1.000
_cell.length_c   1.000
_cell.angle_alpha   90.00
_cell.angle_beta   90.00
_cell.angle_gamma   90.00
#
_symmetry.space_group_name_H-M   'P 1'
#
loop_
_entity.id
_entity.type
_entity.pdbx_description
1 polymer ?
#
loop_
_entity_poly.entity_id
_entity_poly.type
_entity_poly.pdbx_seq_one_letter_code
_entity_poly.pdbx_strand_id
1 'polypeptide(L)'
;MAARPRMGEYGTYIGNEYNSSNYLTYTQMKINAVYIYKSLKDKGWTLNAISGILGNMQRESTINPGIWQSNNVGNMDGGYGLVQWTPATKYINWLLPGDDPSTMDNNISRIIYELEHNLQWIPTERYPMSFQDFTTSRWRPEDLASVFLYNYERAGVAAESERRRNALKWFLYLGGMFPEVTYKAKKFPWVLYSNKIRNKY
;
A
#
# COMPACT_ATOMS: atom_id res chain seq x y z
N MET A 1 -15.42 -6.35 18.45
CA MET A 1 -14.19 -6.69 19.22
C MET A 1 -13.06 -5.80 18.72
N ALA A 2 -12.04 -5.51 19.56
CA ALA A 2 -10.87 -4.76 19.12
C ALA A 2 -10.03 -5.58 18.12
N ALA A 3 -9.33 -4.90 17.20
CA ALA A 3 -8.36 -5.53 16.33
C ALA A 3 -7.26 -6.21 17.16
N ARG A 4 -6.87 -7.43 16.80
CA ARG A 4 -5.97 -8.28 17.59
C ARG A 4 -4.82 -8.85 16.74
N PRO A 5 -3.71 -9.29 17.38
CA PRO A 5 -2.66 -10.03 16.71
C PRO A 5 -3.19 -11.32 16.07
N ARG A 6 -2.78 -11.58 14.83
CA ARG A 6 -3.08 -12.78 14.04
C ARG A 6 -1.79 -13.25 13.38
N MET A 7 -1.75 -14.51 12.96
CA MET A 7 -0.59 -15.10 12.29
C MET A 7 -0.94 -15.41 10.84
N GLY A 8 -0.05 -15.11 9.92
CA GLY A 8 -0.11 -15.44 8.50
C GLY A 8 1.24 -15.86 7.96
N GLU A 9 1.36 -16.02 6.65
CA GLU A 9 2.56 -16.54 5.97
C GLU A 9 3.84 -15.73 6.28
N TYR A 10 3.73 -14.40 6.41
CA TYR A 10 4.88 -13.50 6.63
C TYR A 10 5.06 -13.06 8.09
N GLY A 11 4.40 -13.74 9.02
CA GLY A 11 4.50 -13.50 10.46
C GLY A 11 3.23 -12.93 11.10
N THR A 12 3.40 -12.13 12.15
CA THR A 12 2.27 -11.52 12.84
C THR A 12 1.76 -10.28 12.12
N TYR A 13 0.44 -10.12 12.05
CA TYR A 13 -0.25 -8.90 11.67
C TYR A 13 -1.39 -8.58 12.64
N ILE A 14 -1.96 -7.39 12.56
CA ILE A 14 -3.10 -6.95 13.37
C ILE A 14 -4.32 -6.83 12.43
N GLY A 15 -5.42 -7.45 12.80
CA GLY A 15 -6.64 -7.36 11.98
C GLY A 15 -7.91 -7.52 12.80
N ASN A 16 -8.99 -6.94 12.29
CA ASN A 16 -10.32 -7.25 12.78
C ASN A 16 -10.73 -8.65 12.33
N GLU A 17 -11.66 -9.22 13.05
CA GLU A 17 -12.46 -10.34 12.54
C GLU A 17 -13.51 -9.79 11.56
N TYR A 18 -14.01 -10.65 10.68
CA TYR A 18 -14.99 -10.26 9.65
C TYR A 18 -16.23 -9.58 10.20
N ASN A 19 -16.68 -9.97 11.40
CA ASN A 19 -17.85 -9.42 12.08
C ASN A 19 -17.54 -8.26 13.03
N SER A 20 -16.38 -7.63 12.89
CA SER A 20 -15.98 -6.47 13.68
C SER A 20 -15.25 -5.44 12.82
N SER A 21 -15.22 -4.18 13.27
CA SER A 21 -14.55 -3.10 12.54
C SER A 21 -14.02 -2.05 13.51
N ASN A 22 -12.71 -1.81 13.48
CA ASN A 22 -12.03 -0.78 14.27
C ASN A 22 -10.81 -0.28 13.53
N TYR A 23 -10.57 1.01 13.56
CA TYR A 23 -9.35 1.58 13.01
C TYR A 23 -8.11 1.18 13.82
N LEU A 24 -7.00 0.96 13.14
CA LEU A 24 -5.73 0.63 13.76
C LEU A 24 -4.99 1.89 14.22
N THR A 25 -4.27 1.78 15.34
CA THR A 25 -3.28 2.76 15.76
C THR A 25 -2.06 2.74 14.84
N TYR A 26 -1.27 3.81 14.82
CA TYR A 26 -0.06 3.89 14.01
C TYR A 26 0.95 2.77 14.35
N THR A 27 1.06 2.38 15.63
CA THR A 27 1.91 1.26 16.05
C THR A 27 1.45 -0.08 15.45
N GLN A 28 0.14 -0.31 15.40
CA GLN A 28 -0.44 -1.50 14.78
C GLN A 28 -0.25 -1.50 13.25
N MET A 29 -0.43 -0.32 12.61
CA MET A 29 -0.15 -0.16 11.18
C MET A 29 1.30 -0.50 10.82
N LYS A 30 2.28 -0.18 11.68
CA LYS A 30 3.69 -0.54 11.46
C LYS A 30 3.91 -2.05 11.38
N ILE A 31 3.23 -2.82 12.23
CA ILE A 31 3.29 -4.30 12.18
C ILE A 31 2.77 -4.79 10.82
N ASN A 32 1.63 -4.28 10.40
CA ASN A 32 1.00 -4.65 9.13
C ASN A 32 1.83 -4.20 7.91
N ALA A 33 2.41 -3.01 7.97
CA ALA A 33 3.28 -2.51 6.90
C ALA A 33 4.52 -3.40 6.68
N VAL A 34 5.11 -3.92 7.76
CA VAL A 34 6.23 -4.89 7.68
C VAL A 34 5.76 -6.21 7.06
N TYR A 35 4.57 -6.70 7.42
CA TYR A 35 3.98 -7.89 6.84
C TYR A 35 3.80 -7.73 5.32
N ILE A 36 3.10 -6.67 4.91
CA ILE A 36 2.83 -6.35 3.49
C ILE A 36 4.15 -6.16 2.73
N TYR A 37 5.13 -5.48 3.34
CA TYR A 37 6.45 -5.31 2.73
C TYR A 37 7.10 -6.65 2.41
N LYS A 38 7.16 -7.57 3.37
CA LYS A 38 7.77 -8.90 3.15
C LYS A 38 7.06 -9.66 2.03
N SER A 39 5.73 -9.69 2.07
CA SER A 39 4.91 -10.40 1.09
C SER A 39 5.09 -9.83 -0.33
N LEU A 40 4.94 -8.53 -0.52
CA LEU A 40 5.06 -7.91 -1.83
C LEU A 40 6.51 -7.88 -2.33
N LYS A 41 7.48 -7.75 -1.42
CA LYS A 41 8.90 -7.85 -1.76
C LYS A 41 9.28 -9.22 -2.32
N ASP A 42 8.74 -10.28 -1.73
CA ASP A 42 8.88 -11.65 -2.21
C ASP A 42 8.31 -11.84 -3.63
N LYS A 43 7.28 -11.10 -3.97
CA LYS A 43 6.68 -11.02 -5.32
C LYS A 43 7.42 -10.07 -6.28
N GLY A 44 8.58 -9.53 -5.88
CA GLY A 44 9.43 -8.69 -6.73
C GLY A 44 9.09 -7.20 -6.74
N TRP A 45 8.15 -6.74 -5.88
CA TRP A 45 7.83 -5.32 -5.82
C TRP A 45 8.99 -4.49 -5.25
N THR A 46 9.13 -3.26 -5.74
CA THR A 46 10.11 -2.31 -5.19
C THR A 46 9.62 -1.71 -3.86
N LEU A 47 10.55 -1.30 -3.00
CA LEU A 47 10.21 -0.54 -1.79
C LEU A 47 9.39 0.71 -2.11
N ASN A 48 9.69 1.36 -3.24
CA ASN A 48 8.99 2.55 -3.70
C ASN A 48 7.51 2.27 -3.99
N ALA A 49 7.23 1.21 -4.75
CA ALA A 49 5.87 0.79 -5.08
C ALA A 49 5.09 0.34 -3.83
N ILE A 50 5.73 -0.47 -2.97
CA ILE A 50 5.13 -0.90 -1.69
C ILE A 50 4.78 0.30 -0.82
N SER A 51 5.67 1.28 -0.73
CA SER A 51 5.40 2.50 0.04
C SER A 51 4.27 3.34 -0.56
N GLY A 52 4.20 3.40 -1.88
CA GLY A 52 3.10 4.07 -2.61
C GLY A 52 1.73 3.48 -2.29
N ILE A 53 1.61 2.14 -2.35
CA ILE A 53 0.35 1.45 -2.00
C ILE A 53 0.03 1.58 -0.51
N LEU A 54 1.03 1.47 0.39
CA LEU A 54 0.83 1.66 1.84
C LEU A 54 0.33 3.05 2.18
N GLY A 55 0.77 4.09 1.46
CA GLY A 55 0.27 5.46 1.62
C GLY A 55 -1.24 5.57 1.34
N ASN A 56 -1.74 4.82 0.36
CA ASN A 56 -3.15 4.69 0.05
C ASN A 56 -3.89 3.83 1.10
N MET A 57 -3.40 2.63 1.39
CA MET A 57 -4.00 1.73 2.38
C MET A 57 -4.14 2.38 3.77
N GLN A 58 -3.18 3.22 4.18
CA GLN A 58 -3.32 3.95 5.44
C GLN A 58 -4.54 4.86 5.44
N ARG A 59 -4.84 5.52 4.33
CA ARG A 59 -5.99 6.42 4.20
C ARG A 59 -7.30 5.65 4.05
N GLU A 60 -7.30 4.54 3.33
CA GLU A 60 -8.49 3.73 3.06
C GLU A 60 -8.92 2.91 4.29
N SER A 61 -7.97 2.23 4.91
CA SER A 61 -8.28 1.15 5.86
C SER A 61 -7.49 1.22 7.16
N THR A 62 -6.64 2.23 7.38
CA THR A 62 -5.59 2.18 8.43
C THR A 62 -4.73 0.90 8.35
N ILE A 63 -4.51 0.40 7.12
CA ILE A 63 -3.76 -0.84 6.82
C ILE A 63 -4.36 -2.05 7.57
N ASN A 64 -5.67 -2.11 7.70
CA ASN A 64 -6.41 -3.16 8.39
C ASN A 64 -7.12 -4.07 7.37
N PRO A 65 -6.77 -5.36 7.27
CA PRO A 65 -7.37 -6.27 6.29
C PRO A 65 -8.83 -6.61 6.55
N GLY A 66 -9.31 -6.44 7.79
CA GLY A 66 -10.65 -6.80 8.21
C GLY A 66 -11.57 -5.61 8.48
N ILE A 67 -11.32 -4.45 7.88
CA ILE A 67 -12.12 -3.24 8.16
C ILE A 67 -13.24 -3.04 7.16
N TRP A 68 -14.43 -2.74 7.67
CA TRP A 68 -15.58 -2.27 6.92
C TRP A 68 -15.58 -0.75 6.80
N GLN A 69 -15.98 -0.22 5.67
CA GLN A 69 -16.12 1.21 5.45
C GLN A 69 -16.96 1.87 6.55
N SER A 70 -16.44 2.95 7.13
CA SER A 70 -17.10 3.69 8.22
C SER A 70 -17.51 2.82 9.41
N ASN A 71 -16.80 1.69 9.62
CA ASN A 71 -17.10 0.69 10.65
C ASN A 71 -18.52 0.08 10.55
N ASN A 72 -19.15 0.14 9.38
CA ASN A 72 -20.49 -0.41 9.14
C ASN A 72 -20.37 -1.89 8.75
N VAL A 73 -20.30 -2.74 9.79
CA VAL A 73 -20.12 -4.20 9.63
C VAL A 73 -21.24 -4.82 8.81
N GLY A 74 -20.87 -5.62 7.80
CA GLY A 74 -21.82 -6.33 6.95
C GLY A 74 -22.40 -5.51 5.80
N ASN A 75 -21.99 -4.24 5.62
CA ASN A 75 -22.44 -3.43 4.50
C ASN A 75 -21.75 -3.86 3.19
N MET A 76 -22.40 -4.76 2.46
CA MET A 76 -21.89 -5.30 1.20
C MET A 76 -21.78 -4.29 0.06
N ASP A 77 -22.52 -3.19 0.10
CA ASP A 77 -22.47 -2.11 -0.89
C ASP A 77 -21.34 -1.11 -0.61
N GLY A 78 -20.81 -1.12 0.62
CA GLY A 78 -19.68 -0.32 1.05
C GLY A 78 -18.33 -0.92 0.69
N GLY A 79 -17.26 -0.30 1.19
CA GLY A 79 -15.88 -0.79 1.04
C GLY A 79 -15.48 -1.79 2.11
N TYR A 80 -14.57 -2.73 1.77
CA TYR A 80 -14.01 -3.69 2.71
C TYR A 80 -12.51 -3.95 2.43
N GLY A 81 -11.75 -4.17 3.49
CA GLY A 81 -10.35 -4.62 3.45
C GLY A 81 -9.33 -3.52 3.17
N LEU A 82 -8.11 -3.91 2.83
CA LEU A 82 -6.93 -3.03 2.74
C LEU A 82 -7.11 -1.83 1.80
N VAL A 83 -7.72 -2.04 0.66
CA VAL A 83 -7.94 -1.02 -0.39
C VAL A 83 -9.42 -0.65 -0.54
N GLN A 84 -10.24 -1.02 0.43
CA GLN A 84 -11.67 -0.70 0.46
C GLN A 84 -12.39 -1.06 -0.84
N TRP A 85 -12.27 -2.34 -1.29
CA TRP A 85 -13.02 -2.82 -2.46
C TRP A 85 -14.50 -2.47 -2.33
N THR A 86 -14.99 -1.66 -3.25
CA THR A 86 -16.38 -1.15 -3.27
C THR A 86 -17.07 -1.56 -4.57
N PRO A 87 -18.21 -2.26 -4.53
CA PRO A 87 -18.81 -2.86 -3.34
C PRO A 87 -17.93 -3.97 -2.75
N ALA A 88 -18.10 -4.28 -1.45
CA ALA A 88 -17.34 -5.31 -0.74
C ALA A 88 -17.44 -6.68 -1.42
N THR A 89 -18.55 -6.95 -2.11
CA THR A 89 -18.79 -8.16 -2.89
C THR A 89 -17.74 -8.41 -3.98
N LYS A 90 -17.06 -7.38 -4.49
CA LYS A 90 -15.95 -7.55 -5.44
C LYS A 90 -14.82 -8.41 -4.89
N TYR A 91 -14.58 -8.31 -3.59
CA TYR A 91 -13.57 -9.09 -2.91
C TYR A 91 -14.15 -10.35 -2.26
N ILE A 92 -15.24 -10.22 -1.49
CA ILE A 92 -15.81 -11.31 -0.71
C ILE A 92 -16.27 -12.46 -1.61
N ASN A 93 -16.93 -12.16 -2.73
CA ASN A 93 -17.41 -13.19 -3.68
C ASN A 93 -16.28 -13.81 -4.52
N TRP A 94 -15.08 -13.25 -4.49
CA TRP A 94 -13.92 -13.84 -5.16
C TRP A 94 -13.28 -14.94 -4.32
N LEU A 95 -13.45 -14.93 -3.00
CA LEU A 95 -12.89 -15.91 -2.09
C LEU A 95 -13.54 -17.30 -2.29
N LEU A 96 -12.77 -18.34 -1.96
CA LEU A 96 -13.31 -19.70 -1.94
C LEU A 96 -14.24 -19.90 -0.74
N PRO A 97 -15.20 -20.85 -0.84
CA PRO A 97 -16.05 -21.20 0.30
C PRO A 97 -15.21 -21.63 1.52
N GLY A 98 -15.41 -20.96 2.64
CA GLY A 98 -14.68 -21.21 3.88
C GLY A 98 -13.47 -20.30 4.14
N ASP A 99 -13.05 -19.50 3.16
CA ASP A 99 -12.01 -18.51 3.37
C ASP A 99 -12.48 -17.38 4.30
N ASP A 100 -11.59 -16.93 5.17
CA ASP A 100 -11.84 -15.76 6.03
C ASP A 100 -11.43 -14.47 5.29
N PRO A 101 -12.39 -13.59 4.93
CA PRO A 101 -12.10 -12.34 4.22
C PRO A 101 -11.20 -11.39 5.01
N SER A 102 -11.13 -11.54 6.32
CA SER A 102 -10.38 -10.64 7.18
C SER A 102 -8.89 -10.98 7.30
N THR A 103 -8.40 -11.98 6.55
CA THR A 103 -6.98 -12.32 6.58
C THR A 103 -6.13 -11.38 5.72
N MET A 104 -4.90 -11.13 6.17
CA MET A 104 -3.94 -10.34 5.42
C MET A 104 -3.56 -11.02 4.10
N ASP A 105 -3.37 -12.35 4.16
CA ASP A 105 -2.97 -13.15 3.00
C ASP A 105 -4.03 -13.12 1.89
N ASN A 106 -5.30 -13.27 2.21
CA ASN A 106 -6.39 -13.18 1.24
C ASN A 106 -6.49 -11.77 0.61
N ASN A 107 -6.32 -10.71 1.42
CA ASN A 107 -6.30 -9.34 0.91
C ASN A 107 -5.13 -9.11 -0.08
N ILE A 108 -3.93 -9.56 0.27
CA ILE A 108 -2.75 -9.43 -0.62
C ILE A 108 -2.93 -10.29 -1.86
N SER A 109 -3.41 -11.53 -1.71
CA SER A 109 -3.68 -12.43 -2.85
C SER A 109 -4.67 -11.82 -3.84
N ARG A 110 -5.69 -11.10 -3.35
CA ARG A 110 -6.63 -10.39 -4.23
C ARG A 110 -5.94 -9.28 -5.02
N ILE A 111 -5.05 -8.50 -4.41
CA ILE A 111 -4.30 -7.45 -5.12
C ILE A 111 -3.41 -8.07 -6.21
N ILE A 112 -2.73 -9.18 -5.90
CA ILE A 112 -1.91 -9.91 -6.89
C ILE A 112 -2.78 -10.47 -8.01
N TYR A 113 -3.93 -11.06 -7.69
CA TYR A 113 -4.89 -11.54 -8.69
C TYR A 113 -5.35 -10.42 -9.63
N GLU A 114 -5.63 -9.24 -9.11
CA GLU A 114 -6.02 -8.09 -9.93
C GLU A 114 -4.89 -7.61 -10.85
N LEU A 115 -3.63 -7.66 -10.36
CA LEU A 115 -2.45 -7.39 -11.18
C LEU A 115 -2.34 -8.38 -12.33
N GLU A 116 -2.41 -9.68 -12.04
CA GLU A 116 -2.22 -10.76 -13.02
C GLU A 116 -3.33 -10.81 -14.09
N HIS A 117 -4.55 -10.39 -13.73
CA HIS A 117 -5.72 -10.41 -14.61
C HIS A 117 -6.08 -9.03 -15.18
N ASN A 118 -5.24 -8.01 -14.99
CA ASN A 118 -5.49 -6.63 -15.42
C ASN A 118 -6.85 -6.08 -14.95
N LEU A 119 -7.23 -6.41 -13.73
CA LEU A 119 -8.46 -5.92 -13.12
C LEU A 119 -8.20 -4.64 -12.32
N GLN A 120 -9.25 -3.87 -12.07
CA GLN A 120 -9.26 -2.66 -11.25
C GLN A 120 -8.34 -1.52 -11.75
N TRP A 121 -7.17 -1.80 -12.29
CA TRP A 121 -6.22 -0.80 -12.75
C TRP A 121 -6.62 -0.22 -14.11
N ILE A 122 -6.71 1.12 -14.19
CA ILE A 122 -6.97 1.85 -15.44
C ILE A 122 -5.92 2.94 -15.55
N PRO A 123 -4.91 2.81 -16.45
CA PRO A 123 -3.95 3.89 -16.70
C PRO A 123 -4.69 5.17 -17.10
N THR A 124 -4.35 6.26 -16.44
CA THR A 124 -4.89 7.59 -16.77
C THR A 124 -3.96 8.33 -17.71
N GLU A 125 -4.46 9.36 -18.40
CA GLU A 125 -3.64 10.24 -19.24
C GLU A 125 -2.50 10.90 -18.43
N ARG A 126 -2.78 11.27 -17.19
CA ARG A 126 -1.77 11.84 -16.26
C ARG A 126 -0.73 10.80 -15.82
N TYR A 127 -1.12 9.54 -15.70
CA TYR A 127 -0.26 8.45 -15.24
C TYR A 127 -0.42 7.22 -16.17
N PRO A 128 0.16 7.26 -17.39
CA PRO A 128 0.03 6.18 -18.38
C PRO A 128 0.96 5.00 -18.04
N MET A 129 0.84 4.49 -16.81
CA MET A 129 1.66 3.41 -16.28
C MET A 129 0.79 2.16 -16.10
N SER A 130 1.26 1.00 -16.58
CA SER A 130 0.59 -0.27 -16.32
C SER A 130 0.71 -0.67 -14.84
N PHE A 131 -0.16 -1.58 -14.37
CA PHE A 131 -0.03 -2.09 -13.00
C PHE A 131 1.30 -2.85 -12.81
N GLN A 132 1.72 -3.62 -13.82
CA GLN A 132 3.01 -4.32 -13.78
C GLN A 132 4.19 -3.35 -13.68
N ASP A 133 4.22 -2.27 -14.47
CA ASP A 133 5.28 -1.27 -14.39
C ASP A 133 5.29 -0.55 -13.04
N PHE A 134 4.11 -0.31 -12.46
CA PHE A 134 3.99 0.25 -11.11
C PHE A 134 4.73 -0.60 -10.08
N THR A 135 4.54 -1.94 -10.08
CA THR A 135 5.12 -2.83 -9.07
C THR A 135 6.64 -2.78 -9.03
N THR A 136 7.26 -2.58 -10.18
CA THR A 136 8.74 -2.55 -10.36
C THR A 136 9.31 -1.13 -10.45
N SER A 137 8.45 -0.12 -10.41
CA SER A 137 8.85 1.28 -10.54
C SER A 137 9.74 1.74 -9.40
N ARG A 138 10.67 2.62 -9.74
CA ARG A 138 11.57 3.31 -8.80
C ARG A 138 11.30 4.82 -8.73
N TRP A 139 10.15 5.25 -9.20
CA TRP A 139 9.71 6.62 -8.99
C TRP A 139 9.62 6.92 -7.49
N ARG A 140 9.58 8.19 -7.14
CA ARG A 140 9.43 8.58 -5.73
C ARG A 140 8.16 7.95 -5.14
N PRO A 141 8.20 7.44 -3.90
CA PRO A 141 7.04 6.79 -3.30
C PRO A 141 5.80 7.70 -3.23
N GLU A 142 6.02 9.02 -3.09
CA GLU A 142 4.95 10.00 -3.13
C GLU A 142 4.27 10.06 -4.50
N ASP A 143 5.03 9.97 -5.58
CA ASP A 143 4.49 9.99 -6.94
C ASP A 143 3.76 8.68 -7.24
N LEU A 144 4.29 7.55 -6.77
CA LEU A 144 3.63 6.25 -6.88
C LEU A 144 2.34 6.19 -6.05
N ALA A 145 2.26 6.89 -4.91
CA ALA A 145 0.99 7.04 -4.21
C ALA A 145 -0.07 7.76 -5.05
N SER A 146 0.32 8.79 -5.82
CA SER A 146 -0.58 9.45 -6.75
C SER A 146 -0.96 8.53 -7.93
N VAL A 147 0.01 7.80 -8.51
CA VAL A 147 -0.28 6.82 -9.56
C VAL A 147 -1.33 5.81 -9.10
N PHE A 148 -1.15 5.21 -7.90
CA PHE A 148 -2.10 4.24 -7.36
C PHE A 148 -3.46 4.87 -7.08
N LEU A 149 -3.50 6.07 -6.51
CA LEU A 149 -4.73 6.81 -6.27
C LEU A 149 -5.56 7.00 -7.56
N TYR A 150 -4.94 7.42 -8.65
CA TYR A 150 -5.67 7.77 -9.87
C TYR A 150 -5.95 6.56 -10.77
N ASN A 151 -5.04 5.58 -10.82
CA ASN A 151 -5.20 4.43 -11.70
C ASN A 151 -5.96 3.26 -11.04
N TYR A 152 -5.89 3.13 -9.70
CA TYR A 152 -6.50 2.01 -8.97
C TYR A 152 -7.69 2.45 -8.11
N GLU A 153 -7.49 3.38 -7.15
CA GLU A 153 -8.51 3.77 -6.19
C GLU A 153 -9.63 4.59 -6.82
N ARG A 154 -9.30 5.57 -7.63
CA ARG A 154 -10.23 6.52 -8.25
C ARG A 154 -11.21 7.11 -7.23
N ALA A 155 -10.67 7.45 -6.04
CA ALA A 155 -11.44 7.88 -4.88
C ALA A 155 -12.20 9.18 -5.16
N GLY A 156 -13.45 9.25 -4.71
CA GLY A 156 -14.28 10.46 -4.83
C GLY A 156 -13.70 11.67 -4.07
N VAL A 157 -13.02 11.42 -2.92
CA VAL A 157 -12.21 12.41 -2.21
C VAL A 157 -10.76 11.97 -2.30
N ALA A 158 -9.98 12.63 -3.15
CA ALA A 158 -8.63 12.20 -3.50
C ALA A 158 -7.65 12.19 -2.30
N ALA A 159 -7.70 13.20 -1.40
CA ALA A 159 -6.76 13.36 -0.28
C ALA A 159 -5.29 13.09 -0.70
N GLU A 160 -4.91 13.51 -1.93
CA GLU A 160 -3.63 13.16 -2.57
C GLU A 160 -2.43 13.54 -1.71
N SER A 161 -2.42 14.75 -1.15
CA SER A 161 -1.30 15.23 -0.32
C SER A 161 -1.08 14.38 0.93
N GLU A 162 -2.14 13.84 1.52
CA GLU A 162 -2.05 12.95 2.68
C GLU A 162 -1.45 11.60 2.28
N ARG A 163 -1.94 10.99 1.20
CA ARG A 163 -1.45 9.70 0.68
C ARG A 163 0.03 9.78 0.31
N ARG A 164 0.44 10.86 -0.34
CA ARG A 164 1.84 11.17 -0.69
C ARG A 164 2.72 11.26 0.56
N ARG A 165 2.31 12.02 1.58
CA ARG A 165 3.06 12.13 2.86
C ARG A 165 3.15 10.78 3.58
N ASN A 166 2.09 10.00 3.57
CA ASN A 166 2.08 8.68 4.18
C ASN A 166 3.04 7.72 3.44
N ALA A 167 3.05 7.74 2.11
CA ALA A 167 3.97 6.94 1.31
C ALA A 167 5.45 7.24 1.63
N LEU A 168 5.81 8.53 1.75
CA LEU A 168 7.17 8.91 2.15
C LEU A 168 7.51 8.41 3.56
N LYS A 169 6.58 8.50 4.52
CA LYS A 169 6.80 7.98 5.89
C LYS A 169 7.03 6.47 5.88
N TRP A 170 6.26 5.71 5.10
CA TRP A 170 6.46 4.26 4.97
C TRP A 170 7.77 3.92 4.30
N PHE A 171 8.18 4.66 3.26
CA PHE A 171 9.46 4.48 2.60
C PHE A 171 10.63 4.65 3.57
N LEU A 172 10.63 5.72 4.36
CA LEU A 172 11.67 5.98 5.35
C LEU A 172 11.67 4.93 6.47
N TYR A 173 10.50 4.55 6.96
CA TYR A 173 10.37 3.55 8.03
C TYR A 173 10.87 2.18 7.59
N LEU A 174 10.38 1.67 6.46
CA LEU A 174 10.77 0.35 5.96
C LEU A 174 12.21 0.33 5.46
N GLY A 175 12.67 1.39 4.80
CA GLY A 175 14.06 1.54 4.35
C GLY A 175 15.05 1.56 5.52
N GLY A 176 14.67 2.14 6.66
CA GLY A 176 15.47 2.10 7.88
C GLY A 176 15.52 0.71 8.52
N MET A 177 14.43 -0.06 8.44
CA MET A 177 14.38 -1.44 8.96
C MET A 177 15.10 -2.45 8.05
N PHE A 178 15.11 -2.21 6.74
CA PHE A 178 15.66 -3.11 5.72
C PHE A 178 16.69 -2.36 4.83
N PRO A 179 17.84 -1.97 5.38
CA PRO A 179 18.81 -1.07 4.71
C PRO A 179 19.40 -1.62 3.41
N GLU A 180 19.39 -2.94 3.20
CA GLU A 180 19.87 -3.58 1.95
C GLU A 180 19.01 -3.20 0.74
N VAL A 181 17.79 -2.72 0.97
CA VAL A 181 16.83 -2.32 -0.05
C VAL A 181 16.88 -0.81 -0.31
N THR A 182 17.57 -0.05 0.54
CA THR A 182 17.68 1.39 0.36
C THR A 182 18.58 1.72 -0.82
N TYR A 183 18.10 2.58 -1.70
CA TYR A 183 18.82 3.17 -2.81
C TYR A 183 20.17 3.72 -2.34
N LYS A 184 21.28 3.29 -2.94
CA LYS A 184 22.49 4.12 -2.97
C LYS A 184 22.10 5.36 -3.75
N ALA A 185 21.76 6.43 -3.06
CA ALA A 185 21.53 7.72 -3.70
C ALA A 185 22.75 7.99 -4.57
N LYS A 186 22.57 8.04 -5.90
CA LYS A 186 23.61 8.57 -6.78
C LYS A 186 23.91 9.94 -6.20
N LYS A 187 25.16 10.17 -5.72
CA LYS A 187 25.63 11.47 -5.30
C LYS A 187 25.32 12.41 -6.45
N PHE A 188 24.39 13.35 -6.24
CA PHE A 188 24.06 14.34 -7.25
C PHE A 188 25.30 15.15 -7.57
N PRO A 189 25.67 15.37 -8.84
CA PRO A 189 26.94 16.01 -9.24
C PRO A 189 27.06 17.49 -8.86
N TRP A 190 26.08 18.08 -8.23
CA TRP A 190 26.14 19.51 -7.88
C TRP A 190 27.19 19.84 -6.78
N VAL A 191 27.71 18.86 -6.06
CA VAL A 191 28.86 19.03 -5.17
C VAL A 191 30.15 19.35 -5.97
N LEU A 192 30.20 19.04 -7.27
CA LEU A 192 31.33 19.38 -8.12
C LEU A 192 31.24 20.81 -8.67
N TYR A 193 30.08 21.46 -8.58
CA TYR A 193 29.92 22.84 -9.07
C TYR A 193 30.42 23.92 -8.09
N SER A 194 30.38 23.65 -6.79
CA SER A 194 30.82 24.56 -5.74
C SER A 194 32.36 24.68 -5.65
N ASN A 195 33.10 23.66 -6.11
CA ASN A 195 34.58 23.71 -6.08
C ASN A 195 35.21 24.40 -7.32
N LYS A 196 34.46 24.65 -8.39
CA LYS A 196 34.96 25.38 -9.57
C LYS A 196 34.89 26.88 -9.45
N ILE A 197 34.12 27.40 -8.48
CA ILE A 197 33.98 28.87 -8.27
C ILE A 197 35.01 29.42 -7.26
N ARG A 198 35.66 28.54 -6.47
CA ARG A 198 36.66 28.99 -5.45
C ARG A 198 38.10 29.17 -5.98
N ASN A 199 38.38 28.83 -7.23
CA ASN A 199 39.72 28.94 -7.81
C ASN A 199 39.85 29.99 -8.93
N LYS A 200 39.01 31.03 -8.91
CA LYS A 200 39.16 32.22 -9.79
C LYS A 200 38.93 33.45 -8.94
N TYR A 201 39.91 33.75 -8.06
CA TYR A 201 40.30 35.10 -7.65
C TYR A 201 41.61 34.99 -6.88
#